data_12fbd88cf23aa05cf81d3b0516288a77
#
_entry.id   12fbd88cf23aa05cf81d3b0516288a77
#
_cell.length_a   1.000
_cell.length_b   1.000
_cell.length_c   1.000
_cell.angle_alpha   90.00
_cell.angle_beta   90.00
_cell.angle_gamma   90.00
#
_symmetry.space_group_name_H-M   'P 1'
#
loop_
_entity.id
_entity.type
_entity.pdbx_description
1 polymer ?
#
loop_
_entity_poly.entity_id
_entity_poly.type
_entity_poly.pdbx_seq_one_letter_code
_entity_poly.pdbx_strand_id
1 'polypeptide(L)'
;MKTNEQILEKAAESASQILKIPHHNIDKTKFVYFYTLLYNQLGGDDENMKHWLNTYNTHLGFCPVDELVNRMPEIISYLESFNFA
;
A
#
# COMPACT_ATOMS: atom_id res chain seq x y z
N MET A 1 19.58 17.19 -0.40
CA MET A 1 19.19 15.77 -0.48
C MET A 1 17.93 15.54 0.34
N LYS A 2 16.94 14.88 -0.24
CA LYS A 2 15.71 14.55 0.50
C LYS A 2 15.95 13.39 1.45
N THR A 3 15.35 13.47 2.64
CA THR A 3 15.41 12.35 3.59
C THR A 3 14.56 11.20 3.08
N ASN A 4 14.83 9.99 3.55
CA ASN A 4 14.03 8.82 3.21
C ASN A 4 12.56 9.03 3.60
N GLU A 5 12.33 9.69 4.74
CA GLU A 5 11.00 9.99 5.23
C GLU A 5 10.23 10.89 4.26
N GLN A 6 10.88 11.93 3.73
CA GLN A 6 10.26 12.84 2.75
C GLN A 6 9.95 12.13 1.44
N ILE A 7 10.82 11.24 1.00
CA ILE A 7 10.61 10.45 -0.21
C ILE A 7 9.41 9.53 -0.05
N LEU A 8 9.31 8.82 1.08
CA LEU A 8 8.21 7.92 1.39
C LEU A 8 6.89 8.68 1.52
N GLU A 9 6.91 9.84 2.16
CA GLU A 9 5.75 10.68 2.32
C GLU A 9 5.19 11.14 0.97
N LYS A 10 6.08 11.58 0.10
CA LYS A 10 5.71 12.03 -1.24
C LYS A 10 5.19 10.87 -2.09
N ALA A 11 5.80 9.71 -1.98
CA ALA A 11 5.35 8.51 -2.67
C ALA A 11 3.94 8.10 -2.23
N ALA A 12 3.67 8.18 -0.93
CA ALA A 12 2.34 7.87 -0.38
C ALA A 12 1.29 8.85 -0.87
N GLU A 13 1.62 10.14 -0.95
CA GLU A 13 0.71 11.16 -1.49
C GLU A 13 0.40 10.89 -2.96
N SER A 14 1.42 10.59 -3.76
CA SER A 14 1.24 10.25 -5.17
C SER A 14 0.37 9.01 -5.33
N ALA A 15 0.63 7.98 -4.52
CA ALA A 15 -0.14 6.74 -4.55
C ALA A 15 -1.60 6.99 -4.20
N SER A 16 -1.88 7.83 -3.19
CA SER A 16 -3.26 8.11 -2.81
C SER A 16 -4.03 8.81 -3.92
N GLN A 17 -3.37 9.67 -4.71
CA GLN A 17 -3.99 10.31 -5.87
C GLN A 17 -4.25 9.32 -6.99
N ILE A 18 -3.29 8.48 -7.32
CA ILE A 18 -3.42 7.48 -8.39
C ILE A 18 -4.50 6.47 -8.04
N LEU A 19 -4.53 6.02 -6.79
CA LEU A 19 -5.44 4.98 -6.32
C LEU A 19 -6.77 5.54 -5.82
N LYS A 20 -6.90 6.86 -5.76
CA LYS A 20 -8.10 7.56 -5.27
C LYS A 20 -8.50 7.12 -3.86
N ILE A 21 -7.50 6.91 -3.01
CA ILE A 21 -7.73 6.51 -1.62
C ILE A 21 -7.90 7.76 -0.76
N PRO A 22 -8.96 7.85 0.06
CA PRO A 22 -9.11 8.97 0.99
C PRO A 22 -8.14 8.80 2.16
N HIS A 23 -6.89 9.24 1.96
CA HIS A 23 -5.79 9.00 2.89
C HIS A 23 -5.99 9.65 4.26
N HIS A 24 -6.91 10.59 4.40
CA HIS A 24 -7.23 11.19 5.71
C HIS A 24 -7.95 10.21 6.65
N ASN A 25 -8.50 9.12 6.12
CA ASN A 25 -9.14 8.08 6.92
C ASN A 25 -8.19 6.96 7.31
N ILE A 26 -6.93 7.05 6.89
CA ILE A 26 -5.91 6.03 7.14
C ILE A 26 -4.76 6.69 7.90
N ASP A 27 -4.24 6.01 8.93
CA ASP A 27 -3.05 6.48 9.62
C ASP A 27 -1.91 6.63 8.61
N LYS A 28 -1.34 7.83 8.55
CA LYS A 28 -0.32 8.18 7.57
C LYS A 28 0.90 7.26 7.66
N THR A 29 1.36 6.97 8.87
CA THR A 29 2.52 6.11 9.08
C THR A 29 2.25 4.70 8.58
N LYS A 30 1.07 4.16 8.87
CA LYS A 30 0.67 2.84 8.40
C LYS A 30 0.53 2.81 6.89
N PHE A 31 -0.04 3.85 6.30
CA PHE A 31 -0.21 3.94 4.84
C PHE A 31 1.15 3.97 4.14
N VAL A 32 2.10 4.76 4.65
CA VAL A 32 3.45 4.83 4.07
C VAL A 32 4.15 3.48 4.18
N TYR A 33 4.02 2.81 5.31
CA TYR A 33 4.60 1.48 5.50
C TYR A 33 4.00 0.45 4.55
N PHE A 34 2.67 0.43 4.44
CA PHE A 34 1.95 -0.42 3.50
C PHE A 34 2.43 -0.18 2.07
N TYR A 35 2.48 1.09 1.67
CA TYR A 35 2.92 1.44 0.31
C TYR A 35 4.35 0.97 0.05
N THR A 36 5.24 1.12 1.01
CA THR A 36 6.63 0.69 0.89
C THR A 36 6.73 -0.83 0.67
N LEU A 37 5.96 -1.59 1.44
CA LEU A 37 5.92 -3.05 1.28
C LEU A 37 5.40 -3.46 -0.09
N LEU A 38 4.34 -2.82 -0.53
CA LEU A 38 3.74 -3.10 -1.85
C LEU A 38 4.70 -2.73 -2.98
N TYR A 39 5.33 -1.56 -2.86
CA TYR A 39 6.33 -1.09 -3.82
C TYR A 39 7.47 -2.10 -3.98
N ASN A 40 8.00 -2.57 -2.85
CA ASN A 40 9.10 -3.55 -2.88
C ASN A 40 8.66 -4.88 -3.49
N GLN A 41 7.45 -5.30 -3.20
CA GLN A 41 6.94 -6.58 -3.70
C GLN A 41 6.69 -6.53 -5.21
N LEU A 42 6.23 -5.42 -5.74
CA LEU A 42 5.83 -5.29 -7.15
C LEU A 42 6.83 -4.52 -8.01
N GLY A 43 8.02 -4.23 -7.47
CA GLY A 43 9.09 -3.60 -8.23
C GLY A 43 8.86 -2.15 -8.60
N GLY A 44 7.96 -1.47 -7.91
CA GLY A 44 7.71 -0.05 -8.11
C GLY A 44 6.87 0.30 -9.34
N ASP A 45 6.23 -0.69 -9.95
CA ASP A 45 5.38 -0.47 -11.14
C ASP A 45 3.98 -0.04 -10.69
N ASP A 46 3.59 1.20 -11.02
CA ASP A 46 2.30 1.77 -10.63
C ASP A 46 1.12 0.96 -11.19
N GLU A 47 1.21 0.47 -12.41
CA GLU A 47 0.16 -0.33 -13.02
C GLU A 47 -0.03 -1.67 -12.30
N ASN A 48 1.07 -2.32 -11.93
CA ASN A 48 1.02 -3.56 -11.16
C ASN A 48 0.43 -3.34 -9.78
N MET A 49 0.81 -2.23 -9.11
CA MET A 49 0.26 -1.89 -7.80
C MET A 49 -1.23 -1.60 -7.87
N LYS A 50 -1.65 -0.86 -8.91
CA LYS A 50 -3.05 -0.55 -9.14
C LYS A 50 -3.85 -1.81 -9.41
N HIS A 51 -3.32 -2.70 -10.24
CA HIS A 51 -3.96 -3.98 -10.55
C HIS A 51 -4.13 -4.83 -9.28
N TRP A 52 -3.08 -4.95 -8.48
CA TRP A 52 -3.11 -5.71 -7.23
C TRP A 52 -4.20 -5.18 -6.27
N LEU A 53 -4.26 -3.86 -6.13
CA LEU A 53 -5.23 -3.22 -5.23
C LEU A 53 -6.66 -3.41 -5.69
N ASN A 54 -6.89 -3.47 -6.99
CA ASN A 54 -8.24 -3.54 -7.56
C ASN A 54 -8.68 -4.94 -7.94
N THR A 55 -7.88 -5.96 -7.64
CA THR A 55 -8.20 -7.35 -7.94
C THR A 55 -8.50 -8.11 -6.66
N TYR A 56 -9.52 -8.96 -6.68
CA TYR A 56 -9.83 -9.83 -5.55
C TYR A 56 -8.64 -10.70 -5.22
N ASN A 57 -8.24 -10.72 -3.95
CA ASN A 57 -7.09 -11.48 -3.48
C ASN A 57 -7.59 -12.71 -2.72
N THR A 58 -7.32 -13.89 -3.26
CA THR A 58 -7.81 -15.15 -2.68
C THR A 58 -7.21 -15.45 -1.31
N HIS A 59 -5.98 -15.00 -1.05
CA HIS A 59 -5.33 -15.21 0.24
C HIS A 59 -5.90 -14.29 1.32
N LEU A 60 -6.26 -13.07 0.96
CA LEU A 60 -6.86 -12.12 1.90
C LEU A 60 -8.37 -12.36 2.04
N GLY A 61 -9.00 -12.83 0.98
CA GLY A 61 -10.45 -13.04 0.96
C GLY A 61 -11.26 -11.80 0.64
N PHE A 62 -10.60 -10.75 0.14
CA PHE A 62 -11.26 -9.50 -0.26
C PHE A 62 -10.40 -8.76 -1.28
N CYS A 63 -10.97 -7.73 -1.89
CA CYS A 63 -10.24 -6.82 -2.77
C CYS A 63 -9.52 -5.79 -1.90
N PRO A 64 -8.18 -5.68 -1.97
CA PRO A 64 -7.43 -4.84 -1.02
C PRO A 64 -7.90 -3.39 -0.96
N VAL A 65 -8.24 -2.78 -2.10
CA VAL A 65 -8.63 -1.36 -2.13
C VAL A 65 -9.90 -1.11 -1.31
N ASP A 66 -10.81 -2.10 -1.23
CA ASP A 66 -12.07 -1.95 -0.53
C ASP A 66 -11.89 -1.97 1.00
N GLU A 67 -10.80 -2.56 1.47
CA GLU A 67 -10.59 -2.79 2.91
C GLU A 67 -9.36 -2.08 3.46
N LEU A 68 -8.80 -1.11 2.72
CA LEU A 68 -7.61 -0.40 3.17
C LEU A 68 -7.82 0.36 4.49
N VAL A 69 -9.01 0.90 4.70
CA VAL A 69 -9.31 1.63 5.94
C VAL A 69 -9.54 0.65 7.10
N ASN A 70 -10.32 -0.40 6.85
CA ASN A 70 -10.81 -1.27 7.92
C ASN A 70 -9.90 -2.44 8.24
N ARG A 71 -9.12 -2.91 7.27
CA ARG A 71 -8.28 -4.11 7.43
C ARG A 71 -6.82 -3.89 7.05
N MET A 72 -6.33 -2.68 7.24
CA MET A 72 -4.93 -2.36 6.96
C MET A 72 -3.94 -3.29 7.70
N PRO A 73 -4.13 -3.62 9.00
CA PRO A 73 -3.20 -4.54 9.68
C PRO A 73 -3.10 -5.91 9.02
N GLU A 74 -4.21 -6.45 8.52
CA GLU A 74 -4.22 -7.75 7.83
C GLU A 74 -3.46 -7.67 6.51
N ILE A 75 -3.66 -6.59 5.76
CA ILE A 75 -2.99 -6.36 4.48
C ILE A 75 -1.49 -6.21 4.69
N ILE A 76 -1.09 -5.43 5.69
CA ILE A 76 0.33 -5.26 6.05
C ILE A 76 0.96 -6.59 6.44
N SER A 77 0.29 -7.37 7.27
CA SER A 77 0.78 -8.68 7.71
C SER A 77 1.01 -9.62 6.52
N TYR A 78 0.07 -9.62 5.57
CA TYR A 78 0.20 -10.41 4.35
C TYR A 78 1.42 -9.98 3.53
N LEU A 79 1.61 -8.68 3.33
CA LEU A 79 2.75 -8.16 2.59
C LEU A 79 4.08 -8.42 3.31
N GLU A 80 4.09 -8.35 4.64
CA GLU A 80 5.28 -8.65 5.42
C GLU A 80 5.74 -10.08 5.24
N SER A 81 4.81 -11.01 5.03
CA SER A 81 5.15 -12.42 4.83
C SER A 81 6.03 -12.64 3.59
N PHE A 82 5.95 -11.76 2.61
CA PHE A 82 6.79 -11.82 1.42
C PHE A 82 8.07 -11.00 1.57
N ASN A 83 8.02 -9.89 2.30
CA ASN A 83 9.15 -8.97 2.41
C ASN A 83 10.20 -9.43 3.42
N PHE A 84 9.81 -10.22 4.42
CA PHE A 84 10.69 -10.65 5.50
C PHE A 84 10.77 -12.17 5.62
N ALA A 85 10.33 -12.87 4.61
CA ALA A 85 10.39 -14.33 4.59
C ALA A 85 11.83 -14.84 4.37
#